data_aa64db9899cae1288bae64689feaf3ae
#
_entry.id   aa64db9899cae1288bae64689feaf3ae
#
_cell.length_a   1.000
_cell.length_b   1.000
_cell.length_c   1.000
_cell.angle_alpha   90.00
_cell.angle_beta   90.00
_cell.angle_gamma   90.00
#
_symmetry.space_group_name_H-M   'P 1'
#
loop_
_entity.id
_entity.type
_entity.pdbx_description
1 polymer ?
#
loop_
_entity_poly.entity_id
_entity_poly.type
_entity_poly.pdbx_seq_one_letter_code
_entity_poly.pdbx_strand_id
1 'polypeptide(L)'
;EDCPALEPSVAAIPFDEQDAHSKRLMAACDHTAFDITDDNIRRSRRAYFANISYIDDKIGDIIDVLERTLQVDNTIILFLSDHGDMLGDRGLWFKMSFFEGSARVPLMMAGPNIKPGSYTDPVSTLDVTPTLAELAGISLDDVMPWTDGISLVPGFSGTRRSEPVLMEYAAEGSNAPLVCIRDGRWKYVHCELDPEQLFDLETDPDELRNLAPDPAYARQIDAFRKQRDARWDMAAFDSAVRESQ
;
A
#
# COMPACT_ATOMS: atom_id res chain seq x y z
N GLU A 1 -29.89 -6.32 4.56
CA GLU A 1 -29.78 -5.12 3.73
C GLU A 1 -28.61 -5.30 2.78
N ASP A 2 -28.84 -5.09 1.49
CA ASP A 2 -27.80 -5.23 0.46
C ASP A 2 -26.81 -4.07 0.60
N CYS A 3 -25.66 -4.36 1.16
CA CYS A 3 -24.52 -3.44 1.21
C CYS A 3 -23.46 -3.98 0.24
N PRO A 4 -23.24 -3.35 -0.93
CA PRO A 4 -22.25 -3.83 -1.91
C PRO A 4 -20.83 -3.96 -1.35
N ALA A 5 -20.47 -3.15 -0.35
CA ALA A 5 -19.16 -3.22 0.30
C ALA A 5 -18.93 -4.51 1.10
N LEU A 6 -19.97 -5.34 1.33
CA LEU A 6 -19.82 -6.64 1.97
C LEU A 6 -19.38 -7.75 0.99
N GLU A 7 -19.40 -7.49 -0.31
CA GLU A 7 -18.83 -8.37 -1.32
C GLU A 7 -17.40 -7.95 -1.64
N PRO A 8 -16.49 -8.90 -1.92
CA PRO A 8 -15.18 -8.57 -2.48
C PRO A 8 -15.31 -7.81 -3.79
N SER A 9 -14.45 -6.83 -4.04
CA SER A 9 -14.40 -6.12 -5.32
C SER A 9 -13.93 -7.03 -6.44
N VAL A 10 -13.04 -7.97 -6.09
CA VAL A 10 -12.49 -8.99 -6.98
C VAL A 10 -12.88 -10.36 -6.46
N ALA A 11 -13.56 -11.15 -7.28
CA ALA A 11 -13.93 -12.53 -6.94
C ALA A 11 -12.67 -13.37 -6.62
N ALA A 12 -12.86 -14.42 -5.83
CA ALA A 12 -11.80 -15.35 -5.52
C ALA A 12 -11.22 -15.97 -6.80
N ILE A 13 -9.89 -15.86 -6.95
CA ILE A 13 -9.15 -16.50 -8.05
C ILE A 13 -8.78 -17.93 -7.59
N PRO A 14 -9.01 -18.96 -8.41
CA PRO A 14 -8.63 -20.33 -8.07
C PRO A 14 -7.13 -20.43 -7.72
N PHE A 15 -6.78 -21.28 -6.76
CA PHE A 15 -5.40 -21.43 -6.31
C PHE A 15 -4.41 -21.64 -7.46
N ASP A 16 -4.76 -22.50 -8.44
CA ASP A 16 -3.87 -22.80 -9.57
C ASP A 16 -3.65 -21.63 -10.52
N GLU A 17 -4.57 -20.64 -10.50
CA GLU A 17 -4.52 -19.43 -11.34
C GLU A 17 -3.88 -18.23 -10.62
N GLN A 18 -3.64 -18.34 -9.31
CA GLN A 18 -2.95 -17.31 -8.53
C GLN A 18 -1.50 -17.14 -8.99
N ASP A 19 -0.95 -15.94 -8.76
CA ASP A 19 0.49 -15.71 -8.89
C ASP A 19 1.29 -16.50 -7.84
N ALA A 20 2.60 -16.62 -8.06
CA ALA A 20 3.45 -17.48 -7.24
C ALA A 20 3.50 -17.04 -5.76
N HIS A 21 3.54 -15.73 -5.50
CA HIS A 21 3.55 -15.22 -4.13
C HIS A 21 2.20 -15.44 -3.44
N SER A 22 1.09 -15.15 -4.10
CA SER A 22 -0.26 -15.40 -3.59
C SER A 22 -0.48 -16.87 -3.24
N LYS A 23 0.02 -17.81 -4.07
CA LYS A 23 -0.02 -19.26 -3.75
C LYS A 23 0.69 -19.57 -2.44
N ARG A 24 1.87 -18.97 -2.23
CA ARG A 24 2.63 -19.16 -0.98
C ARG A 24 1.91 -18.57 0.22
N LEU A 25 1.30 -17.39 0.09
CA LEU A 25 0.50 -16.79 1.16
C LEU A 25 -0.70 -17.65 1.52
N MET A 26 -1.45 -18.13 0.53
CA MET A 26 -2.58 -19.03 0.76
C MET A 26 -2.14 -20.31 1.45
N ALA A 27 -1.00 -20.89 1.06
CA ALA A 27 -0.45 -22.07 1.69
C ALA A 27 0.02 -21.78 3.12
N ALA A 28 0.70 -20.66 3.37
CA ALA A 28 1.16 -20.25 4.70
C ALA A 28 -0.01 -19.99 5.67
N CYS A 29 -1.14 -19.52 5.16
CA CYS A 29 -2.37 -19.32 5.94
C CYS A 29 -3.22 -20.59 6.07
N ASP A 30 -2.76 -21.72 5.55
CA ASP A 30 -3.50 -23.01 5.52
C ASP A 30 -4.94 -22.85 4.99
N HIS A 31 -5.05 -22.21 3.81
CA HIS A 31 -6.34 -21.86 3.20
C HIS A 31 -7.28 -23.04 3.01
N THR A 32 -6.76 -24.27 2.97
CA THR A 32 -7.55 -25.52 2.86
C THR A 32 -8.16 -25.98 4.17
N ALA A 33 -7.69 -25.45 5.32
CA ALA A 33 -8.19 -25.80 6.64
C ALA A 33 -9.55 -25.18 6.95
N PHE A 34 -9.96 -24.18 6.16
CA PHE A 34 -11.19 -23.42 6.39
C PHE A 34 -12.10 -23.44 5.17
N ASP A 35 -13.38 -23.64 5.40
CA ASP A 35 -14.41 -23.46 4.37
C ASP A 35 -14.77 -21.96 4.30
N ILE A 36 -14.21 -21.27 3.34
CA ILE A 36 -14.43 -19.83 3.11
C ILE A 36 -15.70 -19.68 2.26
N THR A 37 -16.84 -19.61 2.92
CA THR A 37 -18.14 -19.36 2.27
C THR A 37 -18.41 -17.87 2.08
N ASP A 38 -19.30 -17.51 1.16
CA ASP A 38 -19.76 -16.13 0.97
C ASP A 38 -20.31 -15.51 2.26
N ASP A 39 -20.99 -16.30 3.09
CA ASP A 39 -21.49 -15.83 4.39
C ASP A 39 -20.35 -15.49 5.34
N ASN A 40 -19.29 -16.29 5.38
CA ASN A 40 -18.10 -16.02 6.19
C ASN A 40 -17.38 -14.76 5.68
N ILE A 41 -17.27 -14.56 4.37
CA ILE A 41 -16.69 -13.34 3.77
C ILE A 41 -17.51 -12.13 4.20
N ARG A 42 -18.81 -12.13 3.99
CA ARG A 42 -19.70 -11.01 4.38
C ARG A 42 -19.63 -10.72 5.87
N ARG A 43 -19.58 -11.76 6.70
CA ARG A 43 -19.46 -11.61 8.17
C ARG A 43 -18.15 -10.96 8.57
N SER A 44 -17.03 -11.36 7.97
CA SER A 44 -15.70 -10.78 8.22
C SER A 44 -15.63 -9.33 7.77
N ARG A 45 -16.12 -9.01 6.56
CA ARG A 45 -16.18 -7.64 6.05
C ARG A 45 -17.08 -6.75 6.92
N ARG A 46 -18.22 -7.25 7.38
CA ARG A 46 -19.10 -6.52 8.30
C ARG A 46 -18.39 -6.21 9.62
N ALA A 47 -17.64 -7.15 10.18
CA ALA A 47 -16.87 -6.93 11.40
C ALA A 47 -15.77 -5.89 11.18
N TYR A 48 -15.10 -5.93 10.03
CA TYR A 48 -14.09 -4.93 9.67
C TYR A 48 -14.68 -3.52 9.54
N PHE A 49 -15.81 -3.36 8.85
CA PHE A 49 -16.51 -2.07 8.78
C PHE A 49 -17.01 -1.57 10.14
N ALA A 50 -17.40 -2.47 11.03
CA ALA A 50 -17.76 -2.09 12.40
C ALA A 50 -16.54 -1.53 13.16
N ASN A 51 -15.34 -2.09 12.95
CA ASN A 51 -14.11 -1.54 13.50
C ASN A 51 -13.79 -0.15 12.92
N ILE A 52 -14.00 0.06 11.60
CA ILE A 52 -13.83 1.38 10.99
C ILE A 52 -14.76 2.40 11.66
N SER A 53 -16.05 2.06 11.85
CA SER A 53 -17.00 2.95 12.52
C SER A 53 -16.59 3.25 13.97
N TYR A 54 -16.07 2.25 14.68
CA TYR A 54 -15.56 2.44 16.04
C TYR A 54 -14.36 3.40 16.07
N ILE A 55 -13.42 3.27 15.11
CA ILE A 55 -12.25 4.17 14.99
C ILE A 55 -12.71 5.58 14.63
N ASP A 56 -13.68 5.73 13.74
CA ASP A 56 -14.25 7.03 13.35
C ASP A 56 -14.84 7.76 14.56
N ASP A 57 -15.63 7.06 15.40
CA ASP A 57 -16.13 7.61 16.67
C ASP A 57 -14.99 8.08 17.59
N LYS A 58 -13.90 7.32 17.69
CA LYS A 58 -12.74 7.69 18.53
C LYS A 58 -11.98 8.89 17.99
N ILE A 59 -11.89 9.04 16.67
CA ILE A 59 -11.32 10.23 16.05
C ILE A 59 -12.21 11.44 16.36
N GLY A 60 -13.53 11.28 16.28
CA GLY A 60 -14.49 12.30 16.69
C GLY A 60 -14.25 12.75 18.15
N ASP A 61 -14.12 11.82 19.08
CA ASP A 61 -13.83 12.11 20.50
C ASP A 61 -12.54 12.98 20.66
N ILE A 62 -11.49 12.69 19.87
CA ILE A 62 -10.23 13.46 19.88
C ILE A 62 -10.43 14.87 19.33
N ILE A 63 -11.13 15.01 18.22
CA ILE A 63 -11.43 16.30 17.61
C ILE A 63 -12.25 17.17 18.57
N ASP A 64 -13.27 16.61 19.22
CA ASP A 64 -14.08 17.30 20.23
C ASP A 64 -13.23 17.84 21.40
N VAL A 65 -12.18 17.10 21.79
CA VAL A 65 -11.25 17.59 22.84
C VAL A 65 -10.44 18.78 22.31
N LEU A 66 -9.93 18.72 21.08
CA LEU A 66 -9.17 19.81 20.48
C LEU A 66 -10.03 21.09 20.36
N GLU A 67 -11.30 20.95 19.97
CA GLU A 67 -12.24 22.08 19.89
C GLU A 67 -12.52 22.68 21.27
N ARG A 68 -12.87 21.87 22.27
CA ARG A 68 -13.15 22.33 23.63
C ARG A 68 -11.93 22.99 24.30
N THR A 69 -10.73 22.58 23.92
CA THR A 69 -9.48 23.17 24.46
C THR A 69 -8.95 24.31 23.59
N LEU A 70 -9.64 24.69 22.52
CA LEU A 70 -9.28 25.75 21.57
C LEU A 70 -7.90 25.48 20.90
N GLN A 71 -7.59 24.21 20.64
CA GLN A 71 -6.33 23.80 20.02
C GLN A 71 -6.51 23.38 18.56
N VAL A 72 -7.73 23.17 18.09
CA VAL A 72 -8.00 22.66 16.72
C VAL A 72 -7.36 23.52 15.64
N ASP A 73 -7.40 24.85 15.78
CA ASP A 73 -6.83 25.80 14.82
C ASP A 73 -5.28 25.83 14.81
N ASN A 74 -4.65 25.18 15.78
CA ASN A 74 -3.18 25.10 15.91
C ASN A 74 -2.68 23.64 15.92
N THR A 75 -3.48 22.72 15.42
CA THR A 75 -3.15 21.29 15.39
C THR A 75 -3.24 20.75 13.98
N ILE A 76 -2.20 20.05 13.52
CA ILE A 76 -2.25 19.25 12.29
C ILE A 76 -2.71 17.86 12.68
N ILE A 77 -3.79 17.41 12.05
CA ILE A 77 -4.35 16.08 12.19
C ILE A 77 -3.94 15.28 10.97
N LEU A 78 -3.26 14.17 11.19
CA LEU A 78 -2.88 13.21 10.17
C LEU A 78 -3.57 11.88 10.47
N PHE A 79 -4.32 11.37 9.49
CA PHE A 79 -4.90 10.03 9.53
C PHE A 79 -4.30 9.16 8.43
N LEU A 80 -3.77 8.01 8.81
CA LEU A 80 -3.24 7.00 7.88
C LEU A 80 -3.40 5.61 8.49
N SER A 81 -3.16 4.58 7.65
CA SER A 81 -2.98 3.20 8.10
C SER A 81 -1.57 2.72 7.75
N ASP A 82 -1.06 1.75 8.49
CA ASP A 82 0.21 1.06 8.22
C ASP A 82 0.14 0.15 6.99
N HIS A 83 -0.97 -0.57 6.82
CA HIS A 83 -1.30 -1.42 5.68
C HIS A 83 -2.81 -1.55 5.52
N GLY A 84 -3.25 -2.08 4.38
CA GLY A 84 -4.63 -2.46 4.14
C GLY A 84 -4.92 -3.91 4.56
N ASP A 85 -5.99 -4.46 4.03
CA ASP A 85 -6.37 -5.88 4.17
C ASP A 85 -7.11 -6.33 2.91
N MET A 86 -6.78 -7.52 2.43
CA MET A 86 -7.40 -8.08 1.21
C MET A 86 -8.87 -8.46 1.41
N LEU A 87 -9.28 -8.80 2.62
CA LEU A 87 -10.69 -9.05 3.01
C LEU A 87 -11.47 -9.96 2.06
N GLY A 88 -10.81 -10.96 1.50
CA GLY A 88 -11.39 -11.91 0.55
C GLY A 88 -11.25 -11.50 -0.92
N ASP A 89 -10.81 -10.28 -1.23
CA ASP A 89 -10.50 -9.90 -2.61
C ASP A 89 -9.46 -10.85 -3.20
N ARG A 90 -9.71 -11.36 -4.42
CA ARG A 90 -8.90 -12.39 -5.10
C ARG A 90 -8.83 -13.74 -4.35
N GLY A 91 -9.62 -13.95 -3.29
CA GLY A 91 -9.50 -15.08 -2.37
C GLY A 91 -8.38 -14.92 -1.33
N LEU A 92 -7.75 -13.74 -1.25
CA LEU A 92 -6.69 -13.43 -0.31
C LEU A 92 -7.24 -12.78 0.95
N TRP A 93 -6.51 -12.95 2.04
CA TRP A 93 -6.80 -12.40 3.37
C TRP A 93 -5.57 -11.69 3.92
N PHE A 94 -5.81 -10.78 4.88
CA PHE A 94 -4.76 -9.99 5.52
C PHE A 94 -4.06 -9.03 4.55
N LYS A 95 -2.73 -8.94 4.68
CA LYS A 95 -1.83 -8.11 3.90
C LYS A 95 -0.75 -9.01 3.26
N MET A 96 0.50 -8.61 3.23
CA MET A 96 1.66 -9.40 2.77
C MET A 96 1.78 -9.47 1.23
N SER A 97 1.12 -8.56 0.52
CA SER A 97 1.19 -8.45 -0.93
C SER A 97 1.28 -6.99 -1.37
N PHE A 98 1.62 -6.75 -2.63
CA PHE A 98 1.63 -5.40 -3.21
C PHE A 98 0.32 -5.03 -3.93
N PHE A 99 -0.72 -5.85 -3.87
CA PHE A 99 -2.03 -5.49 -4.40
C PHE A 99 -2.61 -4.29 -3.66
N GLU A 100 -3.43 -3.48 -4.39
CA GLU A 100 -4.00 -2.24 -3.86
C GLU A 100 -4.76 -2.47 -2.53
N GLY A 101 -5.48 -3.58 -2.39
CA GLY A 101 -6.18 -3.91 -1.13
C GLY A 101 -5.26 -4.00 0.09
N SER A 102 -4.01 -4.41 -0.11
CA SER A 102 -2.98 -4.52 0.94
C SER A 102 -2.10 -3.28 1.06
N ALA A 103 -1.64 -2.71 -0.06
CA ALA A 103 -0.60 -1.70 -0.09
C ALA A 103 -1.13 -0.26 -0.13
N ARG A 104 -2.35 -0.03 -0.66
CA ARG A 104 -2.95 1.29 -0.72
C ARG A 104 -3.71 1.58 0.56
N VAL A 105 -3.25 2.57 1.30
CA VAL A 105 -3.85 2.99 2.57
C VAL A 105 -4.43 4.39 2.49
N PRO A 106 -5.41 4.75 3.34
CA PRO A 106 -5.83 6.13 3.47
C PRO A 106 -4.66 6.98 3.96
N LEU A 107 -4.55 8.20 3.43
CA LEU A 107 -3.65 9.23 3.91
C LEU A 107 -4.38 10.57 3.81
N MET A 108 -4.77 11.12 4.94
CA MET A 108 -5.52 12.37 5.01
C MET A 108 -4.85 13.33 5.99
N MET A 109 -4.82 14.60 5.63
CA MET A 109 -4.31 15.67 6.49
C MET A 109 -5.31 16.81 6.59
N ALA A 110 -5.43 17.36 7.79
CA ALA A 110 -6.19 18.58 8.06
C ALA A 110 -5.42 19.44 9.06
N GLY A 111 -5.59 20.77 8.99
CA GLY A 111 -4.98 21.69 9.94
C GLY A 111 -4.60 23.02 9.34
N PRO A 112 -3.89 23.87 10.10
CA PRO A 112 -3.50 25.19 9.64
C PRO A 112 -2.66 25.14 8.37
N ASN A 113 -2.97 26.01 7.41
CA ASN A 113 -2.32 26.12 6.09
C ASN A 113 -2.52 24.93 5.14
N ILE A 114 -3.32 23.92 5.51
CA ILE A 114 -3.68 22.81 4.63
C ILE A 114 -5.04 23.12 4.00
N LYS A 115 -5.05 23.36 2.68
CA LYS A 115 -6.29 23.64 1.95
C LYS A 115 -7.01 22.34 1.58
N PRO A 116 -8.36 22.32 1.58
CA PRO A 116 -9.10 21.19 1.05
C PRO A 116 -8.71 20.89 -0.40
N GLY A 117 -8.47 19.63 -0.70
CA GLY A 117 -8.07 19.15 -2.02
C GLY A 117 -7.77 17.67 -2.03
N SER A 118 -7.39 17.14 -3.18
CA SER A 118 -6.92 15.79 -3.34
C SER A 118 -5.62 15.75 -4.13
N TYR A 119 -4.71 14.85 -3.74
CA TYR A 119 -3.47 14.60 -4.42
C TYR A 119 -3.52 13.18 -5.01
N THR A 120 -3.30 13.05 -6.30
CA THR A 120 -3.54 11.81 -7.05
C THR A 120 -2.28 11.06 -7.44
N ASP A 121 -1.09 11.67 -7.28
CA ASP A 121 0.15 10.95 -7.51
C ASP A 121 0.36 9.91 -6.39
N PRO A 122 0.99 8.78 -6.70
CA PRO A 122 1.39 7.80 -5.68
C PRO A 122 2.28 8.45 -4.63
N VAL A 123 2.01 8.18 -3.35
CA VAL A 123 2.80 8.64 -2.21
C VAL A 123 3.12 7.47 -1.30
N SER A 124 4.15 7.62 -0.47
CA SER A 124 4.60 6.60 0.47
C SER A 124 4.32 7.02 1.91
N THR A 125 4.13 6.07 2.81
CA THR A 125 4.14 6.33 4.26
C THR A 125 5.49 6.87 4.75
N LEU A 126 6.59 6.62 4.02
CA LEU A 126 7.90 7.25 4.26
C LEU A 126 7.86 8.78 4.12
N ASP A 127 6.95 9.31 3.30
CA ASP A 127 6.80 10.74 3.04
C ASP A 127 6.18 11.49 4.24
N VAL A 128 5.61 10.77 5.20
CA VAL A 128 4.94 11.36 6.38
C VAL A 128 5.94 12.12 7.25
N THR A 129 7.07 11.52 7.60
CA THR A 129 8.06 12.15 8.48
C THR A 129 8.62 13.45 7.89
N PRO A 130 9.13 13.49 6.64
CA PRO A 130 9.59 14.74 6.04
C PRO A 130 8.49 15.78 5.89
N THR A 131 7.24 15.36 5.64
CA THR A 131 6.12 16.28 5.58
C THR A 131 5.83 16.94 6.93
N LEU A 132 5.80 16.15 8.01
CA LEU A 132 5.57 16.67 9.36
C LEU A 132 6.72 17.57 9.82
N ALA A 133 7.97 17.21 9.49
CA ALA A 133 9.14 18.04 9.80
C ALA A 133 9.03 19.41 9.11
N GLU A 134 8.72 19.44 7.81
CA GLU A 134 8.54 20.69 7.07
C GLU A 134 7.40 21.54 7.63
N LEU A 135 6.23 20.93 7.90
CA LEU A 135 5.08 21.63 8.49
C LEU A 135 5.35 22.18 9.89
N ALA A 136 6.22 21.52 10.65
CA ALA A 136 6.65 21.97 11.98
C ALA A 136 7.83 22.99 11.91
N GLY A 137 8.36 23.28 10.73
CA GLY A 137 9.53 24.14 10.57
C GLY A 137 10.84 23.55 11.11
N ILE A 138 10.92 22.22 11.15
CA ILE A 138 12.09 21.46 11.62
C ILE A 138 12.88 21.00 10.39
N SER A 139 14.22 21.16 10.45
CA SER A 139 15.10 20.62 9.42
C SER A 139 15.07 19.09 9.43
N LEU A 140 14.82 18.48 8.28
CA LEU A 140 14.86 17.04 8.13
C LEU A 140 16.25 16.46 8.39
N ASP A 141 17.30 17.20 8.00
CA ASP A 141 18.69 16.81 8.23
C ASP A 141 19.03 16.69 9.73
N ASP A 142 18.30 17.42 10.58
CA ASP A 142 18.51 17.39 12.03
C ASP A 142 17.79 16.19 12.70
N VAL A 143 16.72 15.68 12.09
CA VAL A 143 15.86 14.63 12.71
C VAL A 143 16.00 13.28 12.00
N MET A 144 16.14 13.24 10.67
CA MET A 144 16.11 12.01 9.91
C MET A 144 16.85 12.12 8.55
N PRO A 145 18.18 12.42 8.56
CA PRO A 145 18.95 12.68 7.33
C PRO A 145 19.04 11.46 6.39
N TRP A 146 18.69 10.26 6.87
CA TRP A 146 18.76 9.00 6.13
C TRP A 146 17.42 8.55 5.52
N THR A 147 16.36 9.37 5.61
CA THR A 147 15.06 8.98 5.05
C THR A 147 15.08 9.03 3.52
N ASP A 148 14.46 8.03 2.90
CA ASP A 148 14.16 8.01 1.47
C ASP A 148 12.82 8.71 1.15
N GLY A 149 12.06 9.12 2.17
CA GLY A 149 10.80 9.85 2.01
C GLY A 149 11.02 11.29 1.54
N ILE A 150 10.06 11.84 0.84
CA ILE A 150 10.03 13.23 0.39
C ILE A 150 8.81 13.95 0.94
N SER A 151 8.94 15.25 1.24
CA SER A 151 7.80 16.02 1.76
C SER A 151 6.66 16.14 0.74
N LEU A 152 5.43 15.99 1.22
CA LEU A 152 4.20 16.16 0.44
C LEU A 152 3.74 17.63 0.39
N VAL A 153 4.34 18.52 1.16
CA VAL A 153 3.95 19.96 1.22
C VAL A 153 3.94 20.63 -0.16
N PRO A 154 4.92 20.40 -1.07
CA PRO A 154 4.85 20.94 -2.43
C PRO A 154 3.60 20.50 -3.19
N GLY A 155 3.10 19.29 -2.92
CA GLY A 155 1.86 18.74 -3.51
C GLY A 155 0.61 19.53 -3.12
N PHE A 156 0.58 20.16 -1.94
CA PHE A 156 -0.56 21.01 -1.51
C PHE A 156 -0.77 22.23 -2.39
N SER A 157 0.23 22.64 -3.14
CA SER A 157 0.16 23.71 -4.16
C SER A 157 0.13 23.17 -5.60
N GLY A 158 -0.04 21.87 -5.79
CA GLY A 158 -0.22 21.24 -7.11
C GLY A 158 1.08 20.79 -7.77
N THR A 159 2.21 20.78 -7.05
CA THR A 159 3.46 20.20 -7.57
C THR A 159 3.31 18.69 -7.68
N ARG A 160 3.60 18.14 -8.87
CA ARG A 160 3.57 16.70 -9.12
C ARG A 160 4.79 16.00 -8.54
N ARG A 161 4.59 14.77 -8.04
CA ARG A 161 5.70 13.91 -7.65
C ARG A 161 6.48 13.45 -8.89
N SER A 162 7.80 13.52 -8.84
CA SER A 162 8.70 13.05 -9.92
C SER A 162 9.27 11.65 -9.63
N GLU A 163 9.34 11.29 -8.34
CA GLU A 163 9.96 10.04 -7.92
C GLU A 163 8.92 8.92 -7.76
N PRO A 164 9.23 7.69 -8.18
CA PRO A 164 8.36 6.55 -7.94
C PRO A 164 8.24 6.24 -6.43
N VAL A 165 7.18 5.55 -6.06
CA VAL A 165 7.07 4.91 -4.75
C VAL A 165 7.70 3.52 -4.83
N LEU A 166 8.54 3.20 -3.85
CA LEU A 166 9.24 1.94 -3.74
C LEU A 166 8.69 1.16 -2.54
N MET A 167 8.53 -0.14 -2.71
CA MET A 167 8.07 -1.04 -1.64
C MET A 167 8.94 -2.29 -1.62
N GLU A 168 9.18 -2.83 -0.44
CA GLU A 168 9.96 -4.04 -0.20
C GLU A 168 9.16 -5.00 0.66
N TYR A 169 9.31 -6.28 0.41
CA TYR A 169 8.71 -7.33 1.24
C TYR A 169 9.62 -8.57 1.28
N ALA A 170 9.97 -9.02 2.47
CA ALA A 170 10.81 -10.18 2.70
C ALA A 170 10.41 -10.92 4.00
N ALA A 171 9.12 -11.22 4.14
CA ALA A 171 8.56 -11.84 5.33
C ALA A 171 7.74 -13.09 4.99
N GLU A 172 6.62 -13.32 5.68
CA GLU A 172 5.80 -14.54 5.54
C GLU A 172 5.43 -14.82 4.08
N GLY A 173 5.59 -16.07 3.64
CA GLY A 173 5.27 -16.51 2.28
C GLY A 173 6.28 -16.10 1.21
N SER A 174 7.35 -15.34 1.55
CA SER A 174 8.42 -15.04 0.60
C SER A 174 9.53 -16.10 0.65
N ASN A 175 10.01 -16.54 -0.53
CA ASN A 175 11.17 -17.41 -0.67
C ASN A 175 12.44 -16.63 -1.06
N ALA A 176 12.25 -15.40 -1.51
CA ALA A 176 13.25 -14.39 -1.79
C ALA A 176 12.59 -13.00 -1.64
N PRO A 177 13.36 -11.94 -1.45
CA PRO A 177 12.80 -10.59 -1.38
C PRO A 177 11.97 -10.23 -2.60
N LEU A 178 10.83 -9.59 -2.35
CA LEU A 178 9.98 -8.96 -3.36
C LEU A 178 10.19 -7.46 -3.31
N VAL A 179 10.26 -6.83 -4.47
CA VAL A 179 10.29 -5.37 -4.60
C VAL A 179 9.21 -4.89 -5.55
N CYS A 180 8.69 -3.70 -5.28
CA CYS A 180 7.67 -3.10 -6.11
C CYS A 180 8.02 -1.63 -6.41
N ILE A 181 7.82 -1.23 -7.67
CA ILE A 181 7.95 0.15 -8.15
C ILE A 181 6.57 0.63 -8.60
N ARG A 182 6.06 1.69 -7.97
CA ARG A 182 4.80 2.34 -8.33
C ARG A 182 5.11 3.70 -8.95
N ASP A 183 5.02 3.79 -10.26
CA ASP A 183 5.38 4.98 -11.04
C ASP A 183 4.18 5.45 -11.91
N GLY A 184 3.62 6.59 -11.56
CA GLY A 184 2.42 7.11 -12.21
C GLY A 184 1.28 6.09 -12.20
N ARG A 185 0.85 5.60 -13.36
CA ARG A 185 -0.19 4.57 -13.52
C ARG A 185 0.32 3.13 -13.38
N TRP A 186 1.63 2.93 -13.44
CA TRP A 186 2.24 1.62 -13.51
C TRP A 186 2.61 1.07 -12.14
N LYS A 187 2.40 -0.22 -11.95
CA LYS A 187 2.91 -1.00 -10.82
C LYS A 187 3.70 -2.18 -11.35
N TYR A 188 4.99 -2.22 -11.03
CA TYR A 188 5.89 -3.31 -11.39
C TYR A 188 6.33 -4.05 -10.14
N VAL A 189 6.22 -5.39 -10.15
CA VAL A 189 6.62 -6.27 -9.06
C VAL A 189 7.67 -7.26 -9.54
N HIS A 190 8.71 -7.42 -8.76
CA HIS A 190 9.79 -8.36 -9.04
C HIS A 190 10.17 -9.19 -7.81
N CYS A 191 10.42 -10.46 -8.05
CA CYS A 191 11.08 -11.40 -7.16
C CYS A 191 11.97 -12.30 -8.03
N GLU A 192 13.18 -12.62 -7.59
CA GLU A 192 14.11 -13.46 -8.36
C GLU A 192 13.56 -14.85 -8.68
N LEU A 193 12.64 -15.36 -7.87
CA LEU A 193 12.09 -16.72 -7.99
C LEU A 193 10.71 -16.77 -8.65
N ASP A 194 10.12 -15.62 -8.97
CA ASP A 194 8.76 -15.53 -9.49
C ASP A 194 8.72 -14.85 -10.87
N PRO A 195 7.71 -15.14 -11.69
CA PRO A 195 7.44 -14.33 -12.88
C PRO A 195 7.19 -12.87 -12.49
N GLU A 196 7.77 -11.95 -13.26
CA GLU A 196 7.53 -10.52 -13.08
C GLU A 196 6.05 -10.16 -13.29
N GLN A 197 5.60 -9.10 -12.62
CA GLN A 197 4.26 -8.58 -12.80
C GLN A 197 4.33 -7.10 -13.19
N LEU A 198 3.44 -6.71 -14.10
CA LEU A 198 3.22 -5.32 -14.49
C LEU A 198 1.72 -5.08 -14.59
N PHE A 199 1.24 -4.06 -13.89
CA PHE A 199 -0.15 -3.63 -13.93
C PHE A 199 -0.27 -2.17 -14.35
N ASP A 200 -1.34 -1.86 -15.05
CA ASP A 200 -1.75 -0.52 -15.43
C ASP A 200 -2.98 -0.12 -14.60
N LEU A 201 -2.76 0.50 -13.45
CA LEU A 201 -3.83 0.79 -12.49
C LEU A 201 -4.83 1.87 -12.96
N GLU A 202 -4.58 2.53 -14.08
CA GLU A 202 -5.56 3.44 -14.69
C GLU A 202 -6.63 2.68 -15.46
N THR A 203 -6.26 1.59 -16.14
CA THR A 203 -7.17 0.77 -16.95
C THR A 203 -7.57 -0.54 -16.28
N ASP A 204 -6.80 -0.98 -15.29
CA ASP A 204 -7.00 -2.21 -14.52
C ASP A 204 -6.72 -1.94 -13.02
N PRO A 205 -7.59 -1.17 -12.33
CA PRO A 205 -7.39 -0.81 -10.93
C PRO A 205 -7.49 -2.03 -9.99
N ASP A 206 -8.09 -3.12 -10.45
CA ASP A 206 -8.25 -4.37 -9.72
C ASP A 206 -7.08 -5.35 -9.95
N GLU A 207 -6.09 -4.98 -10.77
CA GLU A 207 -4.86 -5.75 -11.00
C GLU A 207 -5.12 -7.19 -11.51
N LEU A 208 -6.11 -7.33 -12.39
CA LEU A 208 -6.54 -8.63 -12.91
C LEU A 208 -5.67 -9.14 -14.05
N ARG A 209 -5.01 -8.23 -14.77
CA ARG A 209 -4.22 -8.55 -15.96
C ARG A 209 -2.76 -8.24 -15.75
N ASN A 210 -1.94 -9.29 -15.56
CA ASN A 210 -0.49 -9.14 -15.61
C ASN A 210 -0.04 -8.89 -17.06
N LEU A 211 0.51 -7.70 -17.32
CA LEU A 211 1.00 -7.25 -18.63
C LEU A 211 2.46 -7.66 -18.90
N ALA A 212 3.19 -8.18 -17.90
CA ALA A 212 4.61 -8.50 -18.07
C ALA A 212 4.91 -9.55 -19.16
N PRO A 213 4.06 -10.58 -19.38
CA PRO A 213 4.30 -11.54 -20.47
C PRO A 213 3.98 -11.01 -21.86
N ASP A 214 3.30 -9.87 -22.00
CA ASP A 214 2.88 -9.32 -23.29
C ASP A 214 4.03 -8.53 -23.95
N PRO A 215 4.52 -8.93 -25.15
CA PRO A 215 5.61 -8.26 -25.84
C PRO A 215 5.35 -6.78 -26.14
N ALA A 216 4.09 -6.35 -26.16
CA ALA A 216 3.73 -4.94 -26.36
C ALA A 216 4.28 -4.05 -25.23
N TYR A 217 4.51 -4.60 -24.04
CA TYR A 217 5.03 -3.89 -22.85
C TYR A 217 6.52 -4.13 -22.60
N ALA A 218 7.25 -4.82 -23.50
CA ALA A 218 8.66 -5.15 -23.29
C ALA A 218 9.53 -3.92 -22.97
N ARG A 219 9.30 -2.78 -23.63
CA ARG A 219 10.04 -1.54 -23.36
C ARG A 219 9.77 -0.99 -21.97
N GLN A 220 8.53 -1.10 -21.50
CA GLN A 220 8.13 -0.66 -20.16
C GLN A 220 8.79 -1.55 -19.09
N ILE A 221 8.75 -2.85 -19.29
CA ILE A 221 9.43 -3.83 -18.42
C ILE A 221 10.93 -3.55 -18.34
N ASP A 222 11.60 -3.35 -19.50
CA ASP A 222 13.03 -3.05 -19.52
C ASP A 222 13.38 -1.74 -18.82
N ALA A 223 12.49 -0.75 -18.84
CA ALA A 223 12.67 0.48 -18.09
C ALA A 223 12.59 0.23 -16.58
N PHE A 224 11.62 -0.56 -16.11
CA PHE A 224 11.49 -0.93 -14.71
C PHE A 224 12.62 -1.82 -14.21
N ARG A 225 13.09 -2.77 -15.03
CA ARG A 225 14.29 -3.57 -14.70
C ARG A 225 15.50 -2.69 -14.44
N LYS A 226 15.73 -1.67 -15.28
CA LYS A 226 16.82 -0.70 -15.07
C LYS A 226 16.65 0.12 -13.80
N GLN A 227 15.43 0.55 -13.48
CA GLN A 227 15.15 1.26 -12.22
C GLN A 227 15.40 0.34 -11.02
N ARG A 228 14.93 -0.91 -11.07
CA ARG A 228 15.19 -1.93 -10.04
C ARG A 228 16.69 -2.14 -9.84
N ASP A 229 17.43 -2.43 -10.93
CA ASP A 229 18.87 -2.73 -10.85
C ASP A 229 19.72 -1.54 -10.38
N ALA A 230 19.23 -0.32 -10.61
CA ALA A 230 19.87 0.89 -10.08
C ALA A 230 19.58 1.11 -8.57
N ARG A 231 18.54 0.47 -8.03
CA ARG A 231 18.07 0.70 -6.65
C ARG A 231 18.43 -0.45 -5.72
N TRP A 232 18.35 -1.69 -6.19
CA TRP A 232 18.56 -2.89 -5.37
C TRP A 232 19.63 -3.80 -5.95
N ASP A 233 20.55 -4.23 -5.10
CA ASP A 233 21.31 -5.45 -5.28
C ASP A 233 20.48 -6.58 -4.65
N MET A 234 19.70 -7.30 -5.48
CA MET A 234 18.77 -8.33 -5.00
C MET A 234 19.49 -9.47 -4.29
N ALA A 235 20.72 -9.80 -4.70
CA ALA A 235 21.50 -10.87 -4.06
C ALA A 235 21.99 -10.45 -2.66
N ALA A 236 22.48 -9.19 -2.54
CA ALA A 236 22.87 -8.64 -1.25
C ALA A 236 21.65 -8.47 -0.33
N PHE A 237 20.48 -8.10 -0.88
CA PHE A 237 19.24 -7.99 -0.11
C PHE A 237 18.82 -9.36 0.44
N ASP A 238 18.77 -10.40 -0.39
CA ASP A 238 18.44 -11.77 0.06
C ASP A 238 19.41 -12.27 1.14
N SER A 239 20.73 -12.03 0.97
CA SER A 239 21.74 -12.39 1.97
C SER A 239 21.47 -11.70 3.30
N ALA A 240 21.24 -10.40 3.29
CA ALA A 240 20.97 -9.63 4.51
C ALA A 240 19.71 -10.09 5.23
N VAL A 241 18.64 -10.42 4.49
CA VAL A 241 17.40 -10.99 5.08
C VAL A 241 17.70 -12.33 5.77
N ARG A 242 18.41 -13.23 5.10
CA ARG A 242 18.75 -14.57 5.66
C ARG A 242 19.68 -14.49 6.88
N GLU A 243 20.61 -13.54 6.89
CA GLU A 243 21.50 -13.33 8.03
C GLU A 243 20.78 -12.74 9.25
N SER A 244 19.64 -12.05 9.04
CA SER A 244 18.85 -11.45 10.10
C SER A 244 17.86 -12.42 10.78
N GLN A 245 17.64 -13.60 10.19
CA GLN A 245 16.74 -14.66 10.70
C GLN A 245 17.48 -15.69 11.54
#